data_75b895e49c78dab6936d9deab044210e
#
_entry.id   75b895e49c78dab6936d9deab044210e
#
_cell.length_a   1.000
_cell.length_b   1.000
_cell.length_c   1.000
_cell.angle_alpha   90.00
_cell.angle_beta   90.00
_cell.angle_gamma   90.00
#
_symmetry.space_group_name_H-M   'P 1'
#
loop_
_entity.id
_entity.type
_entity.pdbx_description
1 polymer ?
#
loop_
_entity_poly.entity_id
_entity_poly.type
_entity_poly.pdbx_seq_one_letter_code
_entity_poly.pdbx_strand_id
1 'polypeptide(L)' 'SLQHLSTTVRQVTGKSVLDTIAYIVIMDAKAKLKGTNMTIQEIAYSLNFPSASFFGKYFRRYVGMTPLEFRNR' A
#
# COMPACT_ATOMS: atom_id res chain seq x y z
N SER A 1 23.38 -9.94 -3.83
CA SER A 1 23.03 -9.69 -2.43
C SER A 1 21.83 -8.78 -2.32
N LEU A 2 21.21 -8.78 -1.15
CA LEU A 2 20.06 -7.92 -0.90
C LEU A 2 20.42 -6.44 -1.05
N GLN A 3 21.60 -6.06 -0.59
CA GLN A 3 22.08 -4.68 -0.72
C GLN A 3 22.28 -4.30 -2.18
N HIS A 4 22.81 -5.19 -2.99
CA HIS A 4 22.99 -4.95 -4.41
C HIS A 4 21.63 -4.78 -5.11
N LEU A 5 20.68 -5.63 -4.78
CA LEU A 5 19.33 -5.55 -5.34
C LEU A 5 18.68 -4.21 -4.98
N SER A 6 18.84 -3.79 -3.73
CA SER A 6 18.32 -2.51 -3.26
C SER A 6 18.90 -1.36 -4.07
N THR A 7 20.19 -1.37 -4.30
CA THR A 7 20.87 -0.34 -5.10
C THR A 7 20.36 -0.33 -6.53
N THR A 8 20.18 -1.52 -7.12
CA THR A 8 19.69 -1.66 -8.49
C THR A 8 18.29 -1.06 -8.63
N VAL A 9 17.39 -1.37 -7.69
CA VAL A 9 16.04 -0.82 -7.69
C VAL A 9 16.08 0.71 -7.63
N ARG A 10 16.91 1.25 -6.75
CA ARG A 10 17.03 2.70 -6.59
C ARG A 10 17.54 3.36 -7.86
N GLN A 11 18.53 2.76 -8.52
CA GLN A 11 19.09 3.29 -9.76
C GLN A 11 18.09 3.29 -10.92
N VAL A 12 17.26 2.25 -10.99
CA VAL A 12 16.30 2.08 -12.09
C VAL A 12 15.07 2.95 -11.88
N THR A 13 14.53 3.00 -10.67
CA THR A 13 13.25 3.66 -10.39
C THR A 13 13.39 5.00 -9.69
N GLY A 14 14.55 5.28 -9.11
CA GLY A 14 14.77 6.45 -8.26
C GLY A 14 14.13 6.33 -6.89
N LYS A 15 13.64 5.15 -6.52
CA LYS A 15 12.95 4.91 -5.26
C LYS A 15 13.69 3.89 -4.40
N SER A 16 13.52 3.99 -3.07
CA SER A 16 14.05 3.00 -2.16
C SER A 16 13.27 1.69 -2.25
N VAL A 17 13.83 0.63 -1.65
CA VAL A 17 13.13 -0.65 -1.56
C VAL A 17 11.82 -0.49 -0.80
N LEU A 18 11.82 0.30 0.29
CA LEU A 18 10.62 0.52 1.07
C LEU A 18 9.53 1.23 0.25
N ASP A 19 9.93 2.19 -0.57
CA ASP A 19 8.98 2.88 -1.45
C ASP A 19 8.40 1.92 -2.51
N THR A 20 9.22 1.02 -3.02
CA THR A 20 8.76 0.02 -3.98
C THR A 20 7.76 -0.94 -3.34
N ILE A 21 8.04 -1.38 -2.10
CA ILE A 21 7.12 -2.25 -1.36
C ILE A 21 5.81 -1.51 -1.11
N ALA A 22 5.89 -0.25 -0.68
CA ALA A 22 4.70 0.57 -0.45
C ALA A 22 3.86 0.70 -1.72
N TYR A 23 4.48 0.90 -2.86
CA TYR A 23 3.77 0.98 -4.13
C TYR A 23 2.98 -0.30 -4.40
N ILE A 24 3.61 -1.46 -4.20
CA ILE A 24 2.96 -2.75 -4.42
C ILE A 24 1.78 -2.95 -3.47
N VAL A 25 1.98 -2.64 -2.19
CA VAL A 25 0.93 -2.78 -1.18
C VAL A 25 -0.25 -1.85 -1.49
N ILE A 26 0.04 -0.61 -1.86
CA ILE A 26 -1.01 0.36 -2.19
C ILE A 26 -1.77 -0.05 -3.45
N MET A 27 -1.10 -0.57 -4.46
CA MET A 27 -1.78 -1.05 -5.66
C MET A 27 -2.73 -2.21 -5.34
N ASP A 28 -2.29 -3.14 -4.48
CA ASP A 28 -3.14 -4.24 -4.03
C ASP A 28 -4.34 -3.71 -3.24
N ALA A 29 -4.10 -2.75 -2.33
CA ALA A 29 -5.17 -2.14 -1.55
C ALA A 29 -6.21 -1.46 -2.46
N LYS A 30 -5.76 -0.70 -3.44
CA LYS A 30 -6.65 -0.03 -4.38
C LYS A 30 -7.50 -1.03 -5.16
N ALA A 31 -6.90 -2.13 -5.60
CA ALA A 31 -7.62 -3.17 -6.32
C ALA A 31 -8.72 -3.78 -5.45
N LYS A 32 -8.42 -4.07 -4.18
CA LYS A 32 -9.40 -4.62 -3.24
C LYS A 32 -10.49 -3.62 -2.91
N LEU A 33 -10.14 -2.33 -2.75
CA LEU A 33 -11.12 -1.29 -2.46
C LEU A 33 -12.14 -1.13 -3.59
N LYS A 34 -11.70 -1.19 -4.83
CA LYS A 34 -12.57 -0.99 -5.99
C LYS A 34 -13.17 -2.27 -6.53
N GLY A 35 -12.46 -3.39 -6.39
CA GLY A 35 -12.85 -4.65 -7.02
C GLY A 35 -13.58 -5.63 -6.12
N THR A 36 -13.73 -5.34 -4.82
CA THR A 36 -14.37 -6.24 -3.88
C THR A 36 -15.31 -5.49 -2.95
N ASN A 37 -16.14 -6.24 -2.23
CA ASN A 37 -16.98 -5.72 -1.15
C ASN A 37 -16.36 -5.91 0.22
N MET A 38 -15.06 -6.23 0.29
CA MET A 38 -14.36 -6.39 1.57
C MET A 38 -14.46 -5.11 2.38
N THR A 39 -14.63 -5.27 3.69
CA THR A 39 -14.57 -4.09 4.57
C THR A 39 -13.15 -3.56 4.64
N ILE A 40 -13.00 -2.30 5.07
CA ILE A 40 -11.67 -1.72 5.24
C ILE A 40 -10.84 -2.56 6.21
N GLN A 41 -11.46 -3.05 7.29
CA GLN A 41 -10.79 -3.91 8.26
C GLN A 41 -10.32 -5.22 7.64
N GLU A 42 -11.18 -5.85 6.83
CA GLU A 42 -10.82 -7.09 6.13
C GLU A 42 -9.64 -6.88 5.19
N ILE A 43 -9.65 -5.77 4.46
CA ILE A 43 -8.54 -5.43 3.56
C ILE A 43 -7.25 -5.22 4.35
N ALA A 44 -7.34 -4.48 5.47
CA ALA A 44 -6.18 -4.24 6.33
C ALA A 44 -5.55 -5.56 6.78
N TYR A 45 -6.36 -6.48 7.26
CA TYR A 45 -5.85 -7.75 7.74
C TYR A 45 -5.32 -8.63 6.61
N SER A 46 -5.96 -8.59 5.44
CA SER A 46 -5.47 -9.35 4.27
C SER A 46 -4.11 -8.89 3.81
N LEU A 47 -3.76 -7.63 4.07
CA LEU A 47 -2.47 -7.04 3.73
C LEU A 47 -1.50 -7.06 4.92
N ASN A 48 -1.85 -7.78 5.99
CA ASN A 48 -1.02 -7.96 7.18
C ASN A 48 -0.78 -6.68 7.98
N PHE A 49 -1.70 -5.72 7.92
CA PHE A 49 -1.65 -4.56 8.81
C PHE A 49 -2.18 -4.95 10.18
N PRO A 50 -1.64 -4.35 11.25
CA PRO A 50 -2.08 -4.68 12.62
C PRO A 50 -3.51 -4.22 12.91
N SER A 51 -4.00 -3.21 12.21
CA SER A 51 -5.35 -2.69 12.42
C SER A 51 -5.82 -1.89 11.21
N ALA A 52 -7.13 -1.69 11.11
CA ALA A 52 -7.70 -0.82 10.08
C ALA A 52 -7.22 0.62 10.24
N SER A 53 -7.04 1.07 11.48
CA SER A 53 -6.54 2.42 11.74
C SER A 53 -5.12 2.62 11.21
N PHE A 54 -4.24 1.66 11.44
CA PHE A 54 -2.88 1.70 10.92
C PHE A 54 -2.88 1.70 9.38
N PHE A 55 -3.67 0.81 8.80
CA PHE A 55 -3.82 0.74 7.35
C PHE A 55 -4.31 2.07 6.78
N GLY A 56 -5.32 2.67 7.41
CA GLY A 56 -5.87 3.95 6.96
C GLY A 56 -4.82 5.05 6.93
N LYS A 57 -4.00 5.14 7.97
CA LYS A 57 -2.92 6.13 8.04
C LYS A 57 -1.86 5.87 6.97
N TYR A 58 -1.48 4.62 6.79
CA TYR A 58 -0.50 4.22 5.78
C TYR A 58 -1.01 4.56 4.37
N PHE A 59 -2.24 4.19 4.08
CA PHE A 59 -2.86 4.45 2.78
C PHE A 59 -2.93 5.96 2.51
N ARG A 60 -3.40 6.72 3.48
CA ARG A 60 -3.53 8.18 3.34
C ARG A 60 -2.17 8.83 3.11
N ARG A 61 -1.12 8.33 3.75
CA ARG A 61 0.23 8.86 3.57
C ARG A 61 0.68 8.79 2.13
N TYR A 62 0.38 7.69 1.43
CA TYR A 62 0.86 7.47 0.07
C TYR A 62 -0.13 7.91 -0.99
N VAL A 63 -1.41 7.93 -0.69
CA VAL A 63 -2.46 8.22 -1.68
C VAL A 63 -3.04 9.62 -1.51
N GLY A 64 -2.99 10.17 -0.31
CA GLY A 64 -3.52 11.51 -0.02
C GLY A 64 -4.97 11.52 0.41
N MET A 65 -5.62 10.37 0.50
CA MET A 65 -6.98 10.25 1.01
C MET A 65 -7.13 8.92 1.75
N THR A 66 -8.18 8.82 2.56
CA THR A 66 -8.43 7.58 3.30
C THR A 66 -8.90 6.47 2.36
N PRO A 67 -8.76 5.19 2.79
CA PRO A 67 -9.29 4.08 1.98
C PRO A 67 -10.79 4.23 1.68
N LEU A 68 -11.57 4.66 2.66
CA LEU A 68 -13.00 4.83 2.47
C LEU A 68 -13.30 5.93 1.44
N GLU A 69 -12.59 7.05 1.53
CA GLU A 69 -12.71 8.13 0.55
C GLU A 69 -12.36 7.64 -0.85
N PHE A 70 -11.29 6.86 -0.95
CA PHE A 70 -10.88 6.30 -2.24
C PHE A 70 -11.95 5.35 -2.80
N ARG A 71 -12.52 4.49 -1.95
CA ARG A 71 -13.57 3.55 -2.37
C ARG A 71 -14.79 4.27 -2.92
N ASN A 72 -15.15 5.38 -2.30
CA ASN A 72 -16.37 6.14 -2.65
C ASN A 72 -16.15 7.18 -3.75
N ARG A 73 -14.94 7.28 -4.22
CA ARG A 73 -14.57 8.24 -5.24
C ARG A 73 -15.13 7.92 -6.63
#